data_8834e0b990017b7f7e3c1115cba44ce3
#
_entry.id   8834e0b990017b7f7e3c1115cba44ce3
#
_cell.length_a   1.000
_cell.length_b   1.000
_cell.length_c   1.000
_cell.angle_alpha   90.00
_cell.angle_beta   90.00
_cell.angle_gamma   90.00
#
_symmetry.space_group_name_H-M   'P 1'
#
loop_
_entity.id
_entity.type
_entity.pdbx_description
1 polymer ?
#
loop_
_entity_poly.entity_id
_entity_poly.type
_entity_poly.pdbx_seq_one_letter_code
_entity_poly.pdbx_strand_id
1 'polypeptide(L)'
;FAQGIGTLTLPVKSGEQDIGTLTTKIYAGGVYAKFLYRGDLSTGAAHSTYASAAGKAFYGGVGKTDNSIDSSAKNVVSTAITFFSDITDTYQSPTGEDGQSGEFDFSRIYDELSGLYASGIKSGEKINITLNEALSEATTWTASLPITVTYM
;
A
#
# COMPACT_ATOMS: atom_id res chain seq x y z
N PHE A 1 7.51 -6.76 5.36
CA PHE A 1 7.76 -5.97 4.16
C PHE A 1 9.26 -5.73 3.99
N ALA A 2 9.71 -5.73 2.76
CA ALA A 2 11.03 -5.27 2.32
C ALA A 2 10.84 -4.51 1.01
N GLN A 3 11.28 -3.26 0.95
CA GLN A 3 11.09 -2.37 -0.23
C GLN A 3 9.63 -2.33 -0.73
N GLY A 4 8.70 -2.20 0.20
CA GLY A 4 7.27 -2.17 -0.07
C GLY A 4 6.62 -3.51 -0.39
N ILE A 5 7.38 -4.61 -0.44
CA ILE A 5 6.84 -5.94 -0.77
C ILE A 5 6.73 -6.79 0.47
N GLY A 6 5.57 -7.37 0.68
CA GLY A 6 5.27 -8.32 1.75
C GLY A 6 4.78 -9.66 1.21
N THR A 7 4.59 -10.62 2.11
CA THR A 7 3.90 -11.87 1.80
C THR A 7 2.49 -11.79 2.38
N LEU A 8 1.49 -12.01 1.54
CA LEU A 8 0.10 -12.15 1.94
C LEU A 8 -0.22 -13.64 2.04
N THR A 9 -0.79 -14.04 3.18
CA THR A 9 -1.26 -15.41 3.42
C THR A 9 -2.71 -15.34 3.87
N LEU A 10 -3.60 -16.03 3.16
CA LEU A 10 -5.04 -16.05 3.45
C LEU A 10 -5.55 -17.49 3.52
N PRO A 11 -6.55 -17.79 4.38
CA PRO A 11 -7.26 -19.05 4.34
C PRO A 11 -8.07 -19.15 3.04
N VAL A 12 -8.07 -20.35 2.45
CA VAL A 12 -8.92 -20.69 1.31
C VAL A 12 -10.10 -21.50 1.83
N LYS A 13 -11.29 -21.05 1.52
CA LYS A 13 -12.54 -21.67 1.98
C LYS A 13 -13.40 -22.16 0.83
N SER A 14 -14.11 -23.25 1.06
CA SER A 14 -15.26 -23.69 0.28
C SER A 14 -16.49 -23.62 1.18
N GLY A 15 -17.37 -22.65 0.93
CA GLY A 15 -18.39 -22.27 1.90
C GLY A 15 -17.76 -21.84 3.23
N GLU A 16 -18.11 -22.48 4.32
CA GLU A 16 -17.57 -22.20 5.67
C GLU A 16 -16.33 -23.05 6.01
N GLN A 17 -15.97 -24.01 5.17
CA GLN A 17 -14.88 -24.95 5.43
C GLN A 17 -13.55 -24.42 4.94
N ASP A 18 -12.51 -24.42 5.80
CA ASP A 18 -11.13 -24.15 5.41
C ASP A 18 -10.57 -25.36 4.64
N ILE A 19 -10.19 -25.15 3.38
CA ILE A 19 -9.68 -26.20 2.49
C ILE A 19 -8.21 -26.00 2.10
N GLY A 20 -7.60 -24.88 2.51
CA GLY A 20 -6.20 -24.63 2.16
C GLY A 20 -5.73 -23.25 2.51
N THR A 21 -4.59 -22.87 1.94
CA THR A 21 -3.92 -21.60 2.15
C THR A 21 -3.50 -21.00 0.80
N LEU A 22 -3.83 -19.72 0.61
CA LEU A 22 -3.35 -18.88 -0.47
C LEU A 22 -2.13 -18.09 -0.01
N THR A 23 -1.07 -18.08 -0.80
CA THR A 23 0.12 -17.25 -0.55
C THR A 23 0.53 -16.51 -1.81
N THR A 24 0.78 -15.21 -1.68
CA THR A 24 1.25 -14.36 -2.78
C THR A 24 2.11 -13.21 -2.26
N LYS A 25 2.81 -12.53 -3.16
CA LYS A 25 3.46 -11.25 -2.85
C LYS A 25 2.45 -10.13 -2.99
N ILE A 26 2.46 -9.21 -2.03
CA ILE A 26 1.68 -7.97 -2.06
C ILE A 26 2.63 -6.77 -1.97
N TYR A 27 2.39 -5.78 -2.80
CA TYR A 27 3.01 -4.47 -2.67
C TYR A 27 2.13 -3.57 -1.83
N ALA A 28 2.76 -2.71 -1.01
CA ALA A 28 2.10 -1.63 -0.33
C ALA A 28 3.04 -0.43 -0.23
N GLY A 29 2.52 0.73 -0.57
CA GLY A 29 3.26 1.98 -0.53
C GLY A 29 2.38 3.15 -0.15
N GLY A 30 2.95 4.08 0.60
CA GLY A 30 2.33 5.34 0.99
C GLY A 30 3.24 6.50 0.64
N VAL A 31 2.64 7.59 0.18
CA VAL A 31 3.33 8.84 -0.13
C VAL A 31 2.53 9.98 0.47
N TYR A 32 3.21 10.94 1.05
CA TYR A 32 2.67 12.25 1.30
C TYR A 32 3.46 13.31 0.53
N ALA A 33 2.75 14.29 0.00
CA ALA A 33 3.32 15.48 -0.61
C ALA A 33 3.05 16.66 0.29
N LYS A 34 4.09 17.43 0.59
CA LYS A 34 4.02 18.66 1.38
C LYS A 34 4.39 19.84 0.49
N PHE A 35 3.55 20.87 0.48
CA PHE A 35 3.74 22.07 -0.31
C PHE A 35 4.08 23.26 0.60
N LEU A 36 5.05 24.09 0.21
CA LEU A 36 5.42 25.29 0.97
C LEU A 36 4.42 26.42 0.75
N TYR A 37 3.82 26.47 -0.45
CA TYR A 37 2.81 27.47 -0.80
C TYR A 37 1.61 26.77 -1.41
N ARG A 38 0.43 27.16 -0.97
CA ARG A 38 -0.84 26.57 -1.40
C ARG A 38 -1.01 26.68 -2.91
N GLY A 39 -1.28 25.54 -3.54
CA GLY A 39 -1.51 25.44 -4.99
C GLY A 39 -0.22 25.51 -5.85
N ASP A 40 0.95 25.63 -5.25
CA ASP A 40 2.21 25.67 -5.99
C ASP A 40 2.94 24.32 -5.92
N LEU A 41 2.73 23.49 -6.93
CA LEU A 41 3.34 22.16 -7.02
C LEU A 41 4.86 22.19 -7.18
N SER A 42 5.45 23.34 -7.55
CA SER A 42 6.90 23.49 -7.73
C SER A 42 7.66 23.63 -6.40
N THR A 43 6.98 23.96 -5.32
CA THR A 43 7.60 24.30 -4.03
C THR A 43 7.60 23.14 -3.03
N GLY A 44 7.08 21.99 -3.42
CA GLY A 44 6.93 20.85 -2.54
C GLY A 44 7.89 19.71 -2.82
N ALA A 45 7.86 18.71 -1.94
CA ALA A 45 8.49 17.41 -2.12
C ALA A 45 7.52 16.28 -1.79
N ALA A 46 7.64 15.19 -2.52
CA ALA A 46 6.94 13.95 -2.22
C ALA A 46 7.86 13.03 -1.39
N HIS A 47 7.30 12.42 -0.37
CA HIS A 47 8.02 11.57 0.57
C HIS A 47 7.34 10.22 0.65
N SER A 48 8.10 9.15 0.43
CA SER A 48 7.64 7.81 0.78
C SER A 48 7.53 7.67 2.31
N THR A 49 6.53 6.97 2.80
CA THR A 49 6.30 6.89 4.25
C THR A 49 6.23 5.47 4.77
N TYR A 50 6.82 5.28 5.96
CA TYR A 50 6.63 4.12 6.82
C TYR A 50 5.84 4.54 8.07
N ALA A 51 5.32 3.58 8.81
CA ALA A 51 4.54 3.86 10.02
C ALA A 51 4.89 2.85 11.13
N SER A 52 5.71 3.29 12.10
CA SER A 52 6.17 2.43 13.19
C SER A 52 5.11 2.19 14.27
N ALA A 53 4.15 3.10 14.42
CA ALA A 53 3.14 3.09 15.48
C ALA A 53 1.79 3.62 15.00
N ALA A 54 0.74 3.29 15.72
CA ALA A 54 -0.59 3.88 15.55
C ALA A 54 -0.54 5.41 15.65
N GLY A 55 -1.37 6.11 14.86
CA GLY A 55 -1.35 7.57 14.72
C GLY A 55 -0.42 8.08 13.63
N LYS A 56 0.42 7.23 13.04
CA LYS A 56 1.19 7.57 11.84
C LYS A 56 0.39 7.29 10.59
N ALA A 57 0.66 8.07 9.54
CA ALA A 57 0.00 7.95 8.26
C ALA A 57 0.14 6.54 7.69
N PHE A 58 -0.98 5.97 7.27
CA PHE A 58 -1.08 4.63 6.68
C PHE A 58 -0.62 3.48 7.59
N TYR A 59 -0.66 3.67 8.92
CA TYR A 59 -0.32 2.63 9.89
C TYR A 59 -1.12 1.33 9.63
N GLY A 60 -0.41 0.21 9.63
CA GLY A 60 -0.99 -1.10 9.31
C GLY A 60 -1.05 -1.42 7.81
N GLY A 61 -0.96 -0.40 6.93
CA GLY A 61 -0.94 -0.56 5.48
C GLY A 61 0.46 -0.53 4.86
N VAL A 62 1.40 0.18 5.47
CA VAL A 62 2.79 0.28 5.01
C VAL A 62 3.76 -0.44 5.95
N GLY A 63 5.02 -0.57 5.54
CA GLY A 63 6.07 -1.11 6.39
C GLY A 63 6.34 -0.24 7.62
N LYS A 64 6.94 -0.83 8.66
CA LYS A 64 7.16 -0.17 9.96
C LYS A 64 8.50 0.57 10.06
N THR A 65 9.38 0.41 9.10
CA THR A 65 10.72 1.00 9.08
C THR A 65 11.07 1.48 7.69
N ASP A 66 12.03 2.35 7.57
CA ASP A 66 12.52 2.86 6.30
C ASP A 66 12.93 1.74 5.32
N ASN A 67 13.65 0.73 5.78
CA ASN A 67 14.06 -0.41 4.97
C ASN A 67 12.90 -1.32 4.53
N SER A 68 11.73 -1.18 5.13
CA SER A 68 10.56 -2.01 4.81
C SER A 68 9.67 -1.42 3.73
N ILE A 69 9.90 -0.17 3.33
CA ILE A 69 9.14 0.52 2.28
C ILE A 69 9.97 0.68 1.00
N ASP A 70 9.29 1.00 -0.12
CA ASP A 70 9.96 1.59 -1.28
C ASP A 70 10.27 3.06 -0.94
N SER A 71 11.55 3.40 -0.84
CA SER A 71 11.98 4.73 -0.38
C SER A 71 11.78 5.84 -1.43
N SER A 72 11.53 5.49 -2.69
CA SER A 72 11.25 6.46 -3.75
C SER A 72 9.75 6.76 -3.85
N ALA A 73 9.37 8.00 -3.56
CA ALA A 73 7.99 8.45 -3.74
C ALA A 73 7.53 8.34 -5.20
N LYS A 74 8.39 8.63 -6.16
CA LYS A 74 8.12 8.47 -7.60
C LYS A 74 7.81 7.02 -7.96
N ASN A 75 8.56 6.06 -7.42
CA ASN A 75 8.29 4.64 -7.63
C ASN A 75 6.96 4.20 -7.01
N VAL A 76 6.65 4.67 -5.80
CA VAL A 76 5.37 4.38 -5.15
C VAL A 76 4.21 4.89 -5.99
N VAL A 77 4.27 6.16 -6.46
CA VAL A 77 3.23 6.75 -7.31
C VAL A 77 3.09 5.98 -8.63
N SER A 78 4.21 5.69 -9.32
CA SER A 78 4.16 4.96 -10.58
C SER A 78 3.60 3.53 -10.42
N THR A 79 3.92 2.86 -9.31
CA THR A 79 3.33 1.55 -9.00
C THR A 79 1.83 1.67 -8.69
N ALA A 80 1.42 2.69 -7.94
CA ALA A 80 0.01 2.94 -7.64
C ALA A 80 -0.83 3.15 -8.91
N ILE A 81 -0.31 3.87 -9.89
CA ILE A 81 -0.96 4.09 -11.20
C ILE A 81 -1.19 2.75 -11.92
N THR A 82 -0.32 1.76 -11.76
CA THR A 82 -0.54 0.43 -12.37
C THR A 82 -1.71 -0.32 -11.74
N PHE A 83 -2.07 -0.01 -10.50
CA PHE A 83 -3.24 -0.60 -9.83
C PHE A 83 -4.52 0.19 -10.11
N PHE A 84 -4.42 1.53 -10.12
CA PHE A 84 -5.55 2.45 -10.27
C PHE A 84 -5.10 3.67 -11.07
N SER A 85 -5.42 3.72 -12.36
CA SER A 85 -5.03 4.83 -13.25
C SER A 85 -5.53 6.19 -12.75
N ASP A 86 -6.72 6.22 -12.14
CA ASP A 86 -7.42 7.43 -11.72
C ASP A 86 -6.88 8.01 -10.38
N ILE A 87 -5.88 7.36 -9.78
CA ILE A 87 -5.33 7.81 -8.50
C ILE A 87 -4.69 9.21 -8.61
N THR A 88 -4.25 9.59 -9.80
CA THR A 88 -3.68 10.91 -10.10
C THR A 88 -4.71 12.03 -10.17
N ASP A 89 -6.01 11.72 -10.24
CA ASP A 89 -7.06 12.72 -10.27
C ASP A 89 -7.22 13.43 -8.93
N THR A 90 -6.85 12.76 -7.85
CA THR A 90 -6.96 13.26 -6.48
C THR A 90 -5.63 13.49 -5.78
N TYR A 91 -4.56 12.82 -6.21
CA TYR A 91 -3.22 13.01 -5.67
C TYR A 91 -2.48 14.10 -6.43
N GLN A 92 -2.05 15.13 -5.70
CA GLN A 92 -1.20 16.19 -6.24
C GLN A 92 0.27 15.84 -5.99
N SER A 93 1.03 15.65 -7.07
CA SER A 93 2.45 15.34 -7.01
C SER A 93 3.28 16.60 -7.22
N PRO A 94 4.24 16.90 -6.31
CA PRO A 94 5.22 17.94 -6.57
C PRO A 94 6.06 17.63 -7.82
N THR A 95 6.52 18.68 -8.47
CA THR A 95 7.37 18.56 -9.69
C THR A 95 8.85 18.38 -9.38
N GLY A 96 9.26 18.56 -8.10
CA GLY A 96 10.64 18.45 -7.63
C GLY A 96 11.15 17.02 -7.50
N GLU A 97 12.34 16.90 -6.92
CA GLU A 97 12.91 15.61 -6.54
C GLU A 97 12.18 14.99 -5.36
N ASP A 98 12.31 13.66 -5.20
CA ASP A 98 11.81 12.98 -4.02
C ASP A 98 12.48 13.53 -2.76
N GLY A 99 11.67 13.79 -1.74
CA GLY A 99 12.17 14.04 -0.39
C GLY A 99 12.62 12.74 0.29
N GLN A 100 13.31 12.87 1.41
CA GLN A 100 13.68 11.71 2.21
C GLN A 100 12.42 10.98 2.71
N SER A 101 12.43 9.65 2.68
CA SER A 101 11.40 8.83 3.30
C SER A 101 11.34 9.10 4.81
N GLY A 102 10.15 8.96 5.38
CA GLY A 102 9.95 9.24 6.80
C GLY A 102 8.57 8.86 7.31
N GLU A 103 8.36 9.03 8.59
CA GLU A 103 7.04 8.95 9.19
C GLU A 103 6.32 10.29 9.10
N PHE A 104 5.03 10.25 8.91
CA PHE A 104 4.22 11.43 8.84
C PHE A 104 2.95 11.31 9.71
N ASP A 105 2.50 12.47 10.20
CA ASP A 105 1.27 12.61 10.95
C ASP A 105 0.41 13.69 10.27
N PHE A 106 -0.75 13.30 9.75
CA PHE A 106 -1.67 14.21 9.04
C PHE A 106 -2.40 15.18 9.97
N SER A 107 -2.17 15.14 11.28
CA SER A 107 -2.78 16.08 12.22
C SER A 107 -2.24 17.52 12.13
N ARG A 108 -1.21 17.76 11.34
CA ARG A 108 -0.63 19.10 11.14
C ARG A 108 -1.52 19.97 10.27
N ILE A 109 -2.15 20.97 10.90
CA ILE A 109 -3.16 21.84 10.27
C ILE A 109 -2.58 23.01 9.44
N TYR A 110 -1.28 23.23 9.47
CA TYR A 110 -0.65 24.40 8.83
C TYR A 110 -0.03 24.10 7.46
N ASP A 111 0.06 22.83 7.09
CA ASP A 111 0.66 22.39 5.85
C ASP A 111 -0.42 22.03 4.83
N GLU A 112 -0.22 22.41 3.57
CA GLU A 112 -1.01 21.84 2.48
C GLU A 112 -0.42 20.48 2.12
N LEU A 113 -1.23 19.46 2.20
CA LEU A 113 -0.82 18.07 2.07
C LEU A 113 -1.66 17.33 1.04
N SER A 114 -1.02 16.48 0.27
CA SER A 114 -1.69 15.47 -0.55
C SER A 114 -1.13 14.10 -0.18
N GLY A 115 -2.00 13.13 0.04
CA GLY A 115 -1.61 11.78 0.44
C GLY A 115 -2.11 10.74 -0.55
N LEU A 116 -1.30 9.70 -0.75
CA LEU A 116 -1.64 8.55 -1.58
C LEU A 116 -1.21 7.28 -0.86
N TYR A 117 -2.12 6.31 -0.82
CA TYR A 117 -1.83 4.94 -0.42
C TYR A 117 -2.29 3.98 -1.51
N ALA A 118 -1.47 3.00 -1.82
CA ALA A 118 -1.85 1.92 -2.71
C ALA A 118 -1.29 0.59 -2.22
N SER A 119 -2.08 -0.47 -2.39
CA SER A 119 -1.64 -1.84 -2.19
C SER A 119 -2.26 -2.75 -3.23
N GLY A 120 -1.52 -3.78 -3.63
CA GLY A 120 -1.99 -4.72 -4.64
C GLY A 120 -0.98 -5.79 -4.99
N ILE A 121 -1.42 -6.76 -5.76
CA ILE A 121 -0.57 -7.79 -6.33
C ILE A 121 -0.05 -7.28 -7.66
N LYS A 122 1.27 -7.15 -7.82
CA LYS A 122 1.87 -6.66 -9.06
C LYS A 122 1.62 -7.66 -10.20
N SER A 123 1.50 -7.15 -11.42
CA SER A 123 1.40 -7.99 -12.62
C SER A 123 2.58 -8.95 -12.70
N GLY A 124 2.32 -10.22 -13.00
CA GLY A 124 3.32 -11.29 -13.07
C GLY A 124 3.59 -12.02 -11.75
N GLU A 125 3.10 -11.51 -10.61
CA GLU A 125 3.19 -12.22 -9.35
C GLU A 125 2.29 -13.46 -9.34
N LYS A 126 2.79 -14.53 -8.77
CA LYS A 126 2.06 -15.81 -8.68
C LYS A 126 1.21 -15.86 -7.42
N ILE A 127 -0.03 -16.32 -7.59
CA ILE A 127 -0.90 -16.72 -6.49
C ILE A 127 -0.76 -18.24 -6.34
N ASN A 128 -0.24 -18.68 -5.20
CA ASN A 128 -0.07 -20.10 -4.89
C ASN A 128 -1.17 -20.55 -3.93
N ILE A 129 -1.84 -21.63 -4.27
CA ILE A 129 -2.85 -22.25 -3.39
C ILE A 129 -2.32 -23.62 -3.01
N THR A 130 -2.21 -23.85 -1.70
CA THR A 130 -1.86 -25.15 -1.12
C THR A 130 -3.10 -25.70 -0.44
N LEU A 131 -3.61 -26.82 -0.92
CA LEU A 131 -4.76 -27.49 -0.33
C LEU A 131 -4.32 -28.36 0.85
N ASN A 132 -5.17 -28.47 1.86
CA ASN A 132 -4.95 -29.35 3.02
C ASN A 132 -5.03 -30.82 2.62
N GLU A 133 -5.94 -31.13 1.68
CA GLU A 133 -6.18 -32.49 1.16
C GLU A 133 -6.49 -32.43 -0.34
N ALA A 134 -6.34 -33.54 -1.03
CA ALA A 134 -6.74 -33.65 -2.43
C ALA A 134 -8.26 -33.53 -2.56
N LEU A 135 -8.72 -32.71 -3.48
CA LEU A 135 -10.15 -32.58 -3.77
C LEU A 135 -10.57 -33.70 -4.71
N SER A 136 -11.71 -34.31 -4.41
CA SER A 136 -12.30 -35.41 -5.23
C SER A 136 -13.11 -34.88 -6.42
N GLU A 137 -13.50 -33.61 -6.40
CA GLU A 137 -14.32 -32.97 -7.43
C GLU A 137 -13.98 -31.48 -7.59
N ALA A 138 -14.48 -30.88 -8.66
CA ALA A 138 -14.34 -29.43 -8.88
C ALA A 138 -15.04 -28.66 -7.77
N THR A 139 -14.31 -27.75 -7.12
CA THR A 139 -14.76 -27.02 -5.95
C THR A 139 -14.61 -25.52 -6.15
N THR A 140 -15.66 -24.78 -5.84
CA THR A 140 -15.59 -23.31 -5.78
C THR A 140 -14.95 -22.91 -4.46
N TRP A 141 -13.98 -22.00 -4.53
CA TRP A 141 -13.28 -21.50 -3.36
C TRP A 141 -13.25 -19.97 -3.30
N THR A 142 -13.06 -19.45 -2.12
CA THR A 142 -12.89 -18.03 -1.83
C THR A 142 -11.71 -17.82 -0.90
N ALA A 143 -11.05 -16.65 -1.05
CA ALA A 143 -10.09 -16.14 -0.08
C ALA A 143 -10.36 -14.65 0.09
N SER A 144 -10.45 -14.14 1.32
CA SER A 144 -10.85 -12.77 1.60
C SER A 144 -9.81 -12.07 2.46
N LEU A 145 -9.46 -10.84 2.06
CA LEU A 145 -8.65 -9.91 2.84
C LEU A 145 -9.56 -8.76 3.30
N PRO A 146 -10.04 -8.76 4.55
CA PRO A 146 -10.80 -7.63 5.07
C PRO A 146 -9.85 -6.43 5.30
N ILE A 147 -10.24 -5.25 4.79
CA ILE A 147 -9.51 -4.00 4.96
C ILE A 147 -10.42 -3.00 5.66
N THR A 148 -9.93 -2.40 6.74
CA THR A 148 -10.60 -1.32 7.44
C THR A 148 -9.76 -0.05 7.33
N VAL A 149 -10.36 1.05 6.88
CA VAL A 149 -9.72 2.36 6.87
C VAL A 149 -10.34 3.21 7.98
N THR A 150 -9.50 3.74 8.86
CA THR A 150 -9.91 4.62 9.94
C THR A 150 -9.33 6.01 9.70
N TYR A 151 -10.18 7.01 9.68
CA TYR A 151 -9.80 8.42 9.66
C TYR A 151 -9.75 8.93 11.10
N MET A 152 -8.69 9.66 11.44
CA MET A 152 -8.51 10.31 12.74
C MET A 152 -8.48 11.82 12.55
#